data_ba21e158b817fec872ee3afbb1359288
#
_entry.id   ba21e158b817fec872ee3afbb1359288
#
_cell.length_a   1.000
_cell.length_b   1.000
_cell.length_c   1.000
_cell.angle_alpha   90.00
_cell.angle_beta   90.00
_cell.angle_gamma   90.00
#
_symmetry.space_group_name_H-M   'P 1'
#
loop_
_entity.id
_entity.type
_entity.pdbx_description
1 polymer ?
#
loop_
_entity_poly.entity_id
_entity_poly.type
_entity_poly.pdbx_seq_one_letter_code
_entity_poly.pdbx_strand_id
1 'polypeptide(L)'
;MAYAAGIARAGGTPVVATTASFFQRAYDQFFQEMSLNRSRVTVLDFLGGLSGSDNTHSGAYDVTMFSNIPGATMLVPTSARDYLADLAWATAPAGSADAPAGPVVIRVPGEAILTAERDATLLPVTGGQIADRPQSTSLPASASSASGGISAATVRGTVSVTAQHAGARHMLDWRVNQTGSHVAIIGLGNAYPLAEQTAAALSDDYGITATVIDPRQCTSLDSDVLESLRDGHQQVITLEDGQLEGGWGEKVTAYYANHHVSDGSRNPHVLNFGAAKEFTDRVPLGELNERYGLTVEQVTEAITRCF
;
A
#
# COMPACT_ATOMS: atom_id res chain seq x y z
N MET A 1 1.07 11.15 19.82
CA MET A 1 0.95 9.71 20.05
C MET A 1 0.44 9.40 21.46
N ALA A 2 1.17 9.66 22.56
CA ALA A 2 0.75 9.33 23.92
C ALA A 2 -0.64 9.85 24.30
N TYR A 3 -0.98 11.10 23.93
CA TYR A 3 -2.30 11.66 24.17
C TYR A 3 -3.42 10.87 23.48
N ALA A 4 -3.20 10.44 22.23
CA ALA A 4 -4.15 9.60 21.50
C ALA A 4 -4.31 8.21 22.15
N ALA A 5 -3.21 7.61 22.64
CA ALA A 5 -3.29 6.35 23.40
C ALA A 5 -4.15 6.52 24.67
N GLY A 6 -4.02 7.65 25.36
CA GLY A 6 -4.88 7.96 26.53
C GLY A 6 -6.37 8.08 26.17
N ILE A 7 -6.69 8.72 25.05
CA ILE A 7 -8.08 8.80 24.53
C ILE A 7 -8.62 7.40 24.20
N ALA A 8 -7.82 6.58 23.51
CA ALA A 8 -8.22 5.20 23.17
C ALA A 8 -8.50 4.36 24.44
N ARG A 9 -7.68 4.48 25.47
CA ARG A 9 -7.89 3.79 26.76
C ARG A 9 -9.13 4.26 27.49
N ALA A 10 -9.54 5.52 27.27
CA ALA A 10 -10.80 6.07 27.80
C ALA A 10 -12.03 5.68 26.94
N GLY A 11 -11.87 4.84 25.92
CA GLY A 11 -12.96 4.36 25.07
C GLY A 11 -13.24 5.25 23.85
N GLY A 12 -12.40 6.26 23.59
CA GLY A 12 -12.50 7.10 22.40
C GLY A 12 -11.91 6.43 21.16
N THR A 13 -12.16 7.00 20.00
CA THR A 13 -11.61 6.56 18.69
C THR A 13 -10.71 7.65 18.12
N PRO A 14 -9.45 7.78 18.59
CA PRO A 14 -8.55 8.82 18.15
C PRO A 14 -7.97 8.54 16.78
N VAL A 15 -7.83 9.60 15.99
CA VAL A 15 -7.11 9.61 14.72
C VAL A 15 -5.96 10.59 14.82
N VAL A 16 -4.76 10.16 14.50
CA VAL A 16 -3.54 10.99 14.45
C VAL A 16 -3.10 11.12 12.99
N ALA A 17 -2.92 12.34 12.51
CA ALA A 17 -2.57 12.61 11.13
C ALA A 17 -1.39 13.56 11.05
N THR A 18 -0.32 13.15 10.37
CA THR A 18 0.81 14.00 9.99
C THR A 18 1.61 13.35 8.85
N THR A 19 2.68 13.98 8.40
CA THR A 19 3.55 13.39 7.38
C THR A 19 4.45 12.31 7.98
N ALA A 20 4.78 11.30 7.17
CA ALA A 20 5.59 10.13 7.50
C ALA A 20 6.83 10.48 8.33
N SER A 21 7.61 11.46 7.85
CA SER A 21 8.86 11.88 8.50
C SER A 21 8.70 12.39 9.92
N PHE A 22 7.54 12.95 10.30
CA PHE A 22 7.33 13.48 11.64
C PHE A 22 6.99 12.42 12.67
N PHE A 23 6.56 11.24 12.24
CA PHE A 23 6.32 10.12 13.15
C PHE A 23 7.59 9.56 13.78
N GLN A 24 8.77 9.80 13.20
CA GLN A 24 10.05 9.39 13.78
C GLN A 24 10.24 9.86 15.22
N ARG A 25 9.84 11.11 15.50
CA ARG A 25 9.92 11.69 16.87
C ARG A 25 8.99 11.03 17.87
N ALA A 26 8.01 10.27 17.39
CA ALA A 26 7.01 9.61 18.20
C ALA A 26 7.10 8.08 18.10
N TYR A 27 8.19 7.55 17.53
CA TYR A 27 8.37 6.12 17.30
C TYR A 27 8.32 5.30 18.59
N ASP A 28 9.03 5.73 19.62
CA ASP A 28 8.98 5.11 20.94
C ASP A 28 7.57 5.12 21.54
N GLN A 29 6.86 6.23 21.43
CA GLN A 29 5.48 6.33 21.91
C GLN A 29 4.53 5.43 21.10
N PHE A 30 4.75 5.29 19.80
CA PHE A 30 3.98 4.35 18.98
C PHE A 30 4.22 2.91 19.45
N PHE A 31 5.47 2.55 19.70
CA PHE A 31 5.85 1.23 20.17
C PHE A 31 5.31 0.95 21.58
N GLN A 32 5.62 1.81 22.56
CA GLN A 32 5.29 1.60 23.98
C GLN A 32 3.81 1.86 24.27
N GLU A 33 3.28 3.03 23.86
CA GLU A 33 1.96 3.45 24.28
C GLU A 33 0.83 2.89 23.40
N MET A 34 1.10 2.67 22.13
CA MET A 34 0.09 2.19 21.23
C MET A 34 0.19 0.67 21.01
N SER A 35 1.31 0.19 20.51
CA SER A 35 1.43 -1.21 20.10
C SER A 35 1.49 -2.16 21.29
N LEU A 36 2.42 -1.98 22.21
CA LEU A 36 2.57 -2.84 23.39
C LEU A 36 1.29 -2.89 24.22
N ASN A 37 0.63 -1.74 24.41
CA ASN A 37 -0.63 -1.63 25.13
C ASN A 37 -1.87 -1.98 24.29
N ARG A 38 -1.71 -2.33 23.02
CA ARG A 38 -2.82 -2.59 22.07
C ARG A 38 -3.85 -1.47 22.05
N SER A 39 -3.38 -0.22 22.12
CA SER A 39 -4.25 0.96 22.08
C SER A 39 -4.76 1.14 20.64
N ARG A 40 -6.07 1.15 20.47
CA ARG A 40 -6.72 1.33 19.16
C ARG A 40 -6.65 2.79 18.73
N VAL A 41 -5.57 3.14 18.06
CA VAL A 41 -5.33 4.47 17.48
C VAL A 41 -5.18 4.31 16.00
N THR A 42 -5.92 5.09 15.23
CA THR A 42 -5.73 5.18 13.78
C THR A 42 -4.70 6.26 13.48
N VAL A 43 -3.70 5.92 12.69
CA VAL A 43 -2.63 6.82 12.25
C VAL A 43 -2.76 7.00 10.75
N LEU A 44 -2.93 8.25 10.29
CA LEU A 44 -2.93 8.60 8.88
C LEU A 44 -1.54 9.10 8.52
N ASP A 45 -0.86 8.31 7.68
CA ASP A 45 0.50 8.54 7.26
C ASP A 45 0.51 9.25 5.89
N PHE A 46 0.69 10.59 5.93
CA PHE A 46 0.75 11.41 4.73
C PHE A 46 2.18 11.47 4.18
N LEU A 47 2.30 11.60 2.86
CA LEU A 47 3.57 11.66 2.15
C LEU A 47 4.47 10.46 2.45
N GLY A 48 3.87 9.27 2.61
CA GLY A 48 4.60 8.02 2.68
C GLY A 48 5.24 7.68 1.34
N GLY A 49 6.42 7.06 1.40
CA GLY A 49 7.18 6.68 0.21
C GLY A 49 8.10 7.78 -0.33
N LEU A 50 8.61 7.53 -1.53
CA LEU A 50 9.44 8.49 -2.27
C LEU A 50 8.68 9.77 -2.56
N SER A 51 9.36 10.88 -2.38
CA SER A 51 8.82 12.20 -2.72
C SER A 51 9.91 13.10 -3.29
N GLY A 52 9.53 14.05 -4.14
CA GLY A 52 10.42 15.10 -4.62
C GLY A 52 10.67 16.22 -3.61
N SER A 53 10.31 16.02 -2.35
CA SER A 53 10.45 16.97 -1.25
C SER A 53 11.89 16.99 -0.70
N ASP A 54 12.15 17.92 0.22
CA ASP A 54 13.41 17.90 0.98
C ASP A 54 13.49 16.73 1.96
N ASN A 55 14.69 16.47 2.47
CA ASN A 55 14.96 15.33 3.35
C ASN A 55 14.13 15.32 4.64
N THR A 56 13.61 16.47 5.08
CA THR A 56 12.80 16.57 6.32
C THR A 56 11.36 16.10 6.10
N HIS A 57 10.94 15.91 4.84
CA HIS A 57 9.59 15.52 4.45
C HIS A 57 9.57 14.23 3.60
N SER A 58 10.69 13.52 3.50
CA SER A 58 10.74 12.22 2.80
C SER A 58 10.12 11.13 3.66
N GLY A 59 9.21 10.35 3.08
CA GLY A 59 8.59 9.18 3.69
C GLY A 59 9.17 7.85 3.22
N ALA A 60 10.30 7.85 2.53
CA ALA A 60 10.86 6.65 1.89
C ALA A 60 11.13 5.46 2.84
N TYR A 61 11.14 5.68 4.15
CA TYR A 61 11.36 4.65 5.18
C TYR A 61 10.15 4.39 6.08
N ASP A 62 8.97 4.89 5.74
CA ASP A 62 7.75 4.73 6.54
C ASP A 62 7.34 3.26 6.67
N VAL A 63 7.37 2.49 5.57
CA VAL A 63 7.10 1.05 5.57
C VAL A 63 8.07 0.33 6.51
N THR A 64 9.37 0.62 6.42
CA THR A 64 10.39 0.03 7.29
C THR A 64 10.15 0.38 8.76
N MET A 65 9.74 1.62 9.03
CA MET A 65 9.49 2.12 10.38
C MET A 65 8.28 1.44 11.02
N PHE A 66 7.14 1.38 10.33
CA PHE A 66 5.88 0.91 10.94
C PHE A 66 5.65 -0.59 10.81
N SER A 67 6.03 -1.20 9.68
CA SER A 67 5.68 -2.60 9.40
C SER A 67 6.42 -3.62 10.27
N ASN A 68 7.44 -3.19 11.02
CA ASN A 68 8.24 -4.05 11.89
C ASN A 68 7.83 -3.95 13.38
N ILE A 69 6.81 -3.17 13.72
CA ILE A 69 6.34 -3.04 15.10
C ILE A 69 5.32 -4.15 15.39
N PRO A 70 5.57 -5.04 16.37
CA PRO A 70 4.64 -6.12 16.72
C PRO A 70 3.27 -5.58 17.12
N GLY A 71 2.20 -6.20 16.62
CA GLY A 71 0.82 -5.82 16.99
C GLY A 71 0.27 -4.57 16.33
N ALA A 72 1.07 -3.87 15.52
CA ALA A 72 0.60 -2.82 14.63
C ALA A 72 0.17 -3.40 13.29
N THR A 73 -0.79 -2.77 12.63
CA THR A 73 -1.19 -3.06 11.24
C THR A 73 -0.90 -1.83 10.39
N MET A 74 -0.20 -2.00 9.28
CA MET A 74 0.01 -0.93 8.30
C MET A 74 -0.68 -1.29 6.98
N LEU A 75 -1.71 -0.53 6.64
CA LEU A 75 -2.48 -0.64 5.41
C LEU A 75 -1.89 0.30 4.35
N VAL A 76 -1.87 -0.17 3.11
CA VAL A 76 -1.29 0.53 1.96
C VAL A 76 -2.28 0.52 0.79
N PRO A 77 -3.41 1.23 0.91
CA PRO A 77 -4.48 1.18 -0.07
C PRO A 77 -4.01 1.60 -1.46
N THR A 78 -4.54 0.93 -2.48
CA THR A 78 -4.23 1.14 -3.89
C THR A 78 -5.34 1.90 -4.63
N SER A 79 -6.34 2.39 -3.89
CA SER A 79 -7.43 3.23 -4.41
C SER A 79 -8.01 4.13 -3.32
N ALA A 80 -8.69 5.20 -3.72
CA ALA A 80 -9.45 6.04 -2.81
C ALA A 80 -10.58 5.25 -2.11
N ARG A 81 -11.17 4.30 -2.81
CA ARG A 81 -12.19 3.40 -2.25
C ARG A 81 -11.62 2.51 -1.15
N ASP A 82 -10.47 1.88 -1.40
CA ASP A 82 -9.80 1.04 -0.40
C ASP A 82 -9.39 1.88 0.81
N TYR A 83 -8.85 3.08 0.58
CA TYR A 83 -8.52 4.01 1.67
C TYR A 83 -9.73 4.34 2.57
N LEU A 84 -10.89 4.61 1.98
CA LEU A 84 -12.10 4.88 2.75
C LEU A 84 -12.61 3.64 3.52
N ALA A 85 -12.51 2.46 2.92
CA ALA A 85 -12.84 1.20 3.57
C ALA A 85 -11.89 0.90 4.75
N ASP A 86 -10.60 1.11 4.55
CA ASP A 86 -9.56 0.96 5.56
C ASP A 86 -9.78 1.92 6.73
N LEU A 87 -10.12 3.17 6.44
CA LEU A 87 -10.43 4.18 7.45
C LEU A 87 -11.69 3.80 8.26
N ALA A 88 -12.73 3.34 7.60
CA ALA A 88 -13.95 2.87 8.24
C ALA A 88 -13.68 1.69 9.17
N TRP A 89 -12.86 0.72 8.73
CA TRP A 89 -12.46 -0.42 9.53
C TRP A 89 -11.59 -0.01 10.73
N ALA A 90 -10.57 0.82 10.50
CA ALA A 90 -9.64 1.26 11.54
C ALA A 90 -10.33 2.07 12.65
N THR A 91 -11.39 2.81 12.29
CA THR A 91 -12.17 3.63 13.22
C THR A 91 -13.46 2.96 13.71
N ALA A 92 -13.68 1.67 13.41
CA ALA A 92 -14.86 0.93 13.86
C ALA A 92 -15.03 1.02 15.38
N PRO A 93 -16.27 1.06 15.93
CA PRO A 93 -16.50 1.14 17.37
C PRO A 93 -15.82 0.01 18.15
N ALA A 94 -15.39 0.29 19.37
CA ALA A 94 -14.85 -0.73 20.27
C ALA A 94 -15.89 -1.82 20.52
N GLY A 95 -15.47 -3.09 20.40
CA GLY A 95 -16.38 -4.24 20.57
C GLY A 95 -17.10 -4.68 19.31
N SER A 96 -16.92 -4.01 18.17
CA SER A 96 -17.34 -4.58 16.87
C SER A 96 -16.57 -5.86 16.59
N ALA A 97 -17.23 -6.87 16.02
CA ALA A 97 -16.63 -8.18 15.77
C ALA A 97 -15.35 -8.11 14.92
N ASP A 98 -15.30 -7.14 14.01
CA ASP A 98 -14.21 -6.98 13.05
C ASP A 98 -13.27 -5.80 13.39
N ALA A 99 -13.39 -5.20 14.58
CA ALA A 99 -12.55 -4.07 14.97
C ALA A 99 -11.07 -4.47 15.12
N PRO A 100 -10.12 -3.61 14.74
CA PRO A 100 -8.69 -3.91 14.88
C PRO A 100 -8.30 -4.13 16.34
N ALA A 101 -7.40 -5.08 16.59
CA ALA A 101 -6.96 -5.43 17.94
C ALA A 101 -5.89 -4.48 18.52
N GLY A 102 -5.32 -3.58 17.70
CA GLY A 102 -4.23 -2.68 18.06
C GLY A 102 -4.22 -1.42 17.19
N PRO A 103 -3.11 -0.70 17.15
CA PRO A 103 -2.97 0.49 16.32
C PRO A 103 -2.95 0.14 14.83
N VAL A 104 -3.60 0.99 14.03
CA VAL A 104 -3.64 0.87 12.57
C VAL A 104 -3.01 2.10 11.96
N VAL A 105 -1.99 1.91 11.13
CA VAL A 105 -1.43 2.94 10.26
C VAL A 105 -2.05 2.79 8.89
N ILE A 106 -2.55 3.86 8.30
CA ILE A 106 -3.03 3.87 6.93
C ILE A 106 -2.17 4.86 6.15
N ARG A 107 -1.41 4.34 5.19
CA ARG A 107 -0.68 5.17 4.25
C ARG A 107 -1.67 5.86 3.33
N VAL A 108 -1.71 7.19 3.37
CA VAL A 108 -2.64 7.96 2.52
C VAL A 108 -2.19 7.84 1.07
N PRO A 109 -3.09 7.46 0.12
CA PRO A 109 -2.72 7.31 -1.28
C PRO A 109 -2.04 8.54 -1.86
N GLY A 110 -0.93 8.31 -2.53
CA GLY A 110 -0.14 9.36 -3.17
C GLY A 110 -0.63 9.72 -4.57
N GLU A 111 0.08 10.64 -5.22
CA GLU A 111 -0.28 11.16 -6.56
C GLU A 111 -0.35 10.05 -7.62
N ALA A 112 0.48 9.01 -7.54
CA ALA A 112 0.46 7.89 -8.48
C ALA A 112 -0.91 7.17 -8.49
N ILE A 113 -1.46 6.89 -7.32
CA ILE A 113 -2.79 6.27 -7.17
C ILE A 113 -3.88 7.20 -7.69
N LEU A 114 -3.86 8.46 -7.26
CA LEU A 114 -4.88 9.44 -7.63
C LEU A 114 -4.88 9.73 -9.14
N THR A 115 -3.71 9.73 -9.78
CA THR A 115 -3.57 9.89 -11.22
C THR A 115 -4.08 8.66 -11.96
N ALA A 116 -3.71 7.46 -11.53
CA ALA A 116 -4.18 6.22 -12.15
C ALA A 116 -5.71 6.09 -12.08
N GLU A 117 -6.33 6.46 -10.95
CA GLU A 117 -7.80 6.48 -10.83
C GLU A 117 -8.45 7.51 -11.74
N ARG A 118 -7.87 8.70 -11.87
CA ARG A 118 -8.35 9.76 -12.76
C ARG A 118 -8.29 9.32 -14.22
N ASP A 119 -7.16 8.79 -14.65
CA ASP A 119 -6.95 8.34 -16.02
C ASP A 119 -7.87 7.17 -16.38
N ALA A 120 -8.07 6.22 -15.47
CA ALA A 120 -9.01 5.12 -15.64
C ALA A 120 -10.48 5.61 -15.79
N THR A 121 -10.84 6.73 -15.16
CA THR A 121 -12.18 7.33 -15.29
C THR A 121 -12.37 8.06 -16.61
N LEU A 122 -11.29 8.55 -17.23
CA LEU A 122 -11.32 9.29 -18.50
C LEU A 122 -11.29 8.37 -19.73
N LEU A 123 -10.92 7.09 -19.59
CA LEU A 123 -10.88 6.14 -20.70
C LEU A 123 -12.32 5.73 -21.10
N PRO A 124 -12.68 5.77 -22.41
CA PRO A 124 -13.96 5.24 -22.85
C PRO A 124 -14.01 3.73 -22.57
N VAL A 125 -15.11 3.28 -21.96
CA VAL A 125 -15.36 1.85 -21.68
C VAL A 125 -15.52 1.13 -23.02
N THR A 126 -14.44 0.60 -23.57
CA THR A 126 -14.50 -0.34 -24.69
C THR A 126 -14.78 -1.72 -24.11
N GLY A 127 -15.97 -2.23 -24.47
CA GLY A 127 -16.66 -3.39 -23.95
C GLY A 127 -15.81 -4.65 -23.73
N GLY A 128 -15.30 -4.79 -22.54
CA GLY A 128 -14.89 -6.04 -21.92
C GLY A 128 -15.49 -6.05 -20.53
N GLN A 129 -16.18 -7.11 -20.17
CA GLN A 129 -16.84 -7.24 -18.87
C GLN A 129 -15.81 -7.13 -17.75
N ILE A 130 -15.65 -5.93 -17.21
CA ILE A 130 -15.01 -5.72 -15.92
C ILE A 130 -16.12 -5.99 -14.90
N ALA A 131 -16.05 -7.15 -14.25
CA ALA A 131 -16.93 -7.48 -13.16
C ALA A 131 -16.80 -6.40 -12.07
N ASP A 132 -17.91 -5.73 -11.80
CA ASP A 132 -18.18 -4.85 -10.67
C ASP A 132 -17.09 -3.82 -10.27
N ARG A 133 -16.85 -2.82 -11.13
CA ARG A 133 -16.29 -1.55 -10.68
C ARG A 133 -17.45 -0.61 -10.33
N PRO A 134 -17.69 -0.23 -9.06
CA PRO A 134 -18.76 0.71 -8.74
C PRO A 134 -18.45 2.06 -9.36
N GLN A 135 -19.46 2.66 -9.96
CA GLN A 135 -19.41 4.01 -10.53
C GLN A 135 -19.00 5.02 -9.46
N SER A 136 -17.95 5.79 -9.72
CA SER A 136 -17.56 6.93 -8.92
C SER A 136 -18.61 8.03 -9.05
N THR A 137 -19.23 8.42 -7.94
CA THR A 137 -19.97 9.67 -7.88
C THR A 137 -18.98 10.83 -7.87
N SER A 138 -19.02 11.64 -8.89
CA SER A 138 -18.21 12.84 -9.09
C SER A 138 -18.28 13.79 -7.88
N LEU A 139 -17.13 14.09 -7.28
CA LEU A 139 -16.98 15.26 -6.42
C LEU A 139 -16.88 16.51 -7.30
N PRO A 140 -17.59 17.60 -6.96
CA PRO A 140 -17.52 18.82 -7.77
C PRO A 140 -16.12 19.48 -7.62
N ALA A 141 -15.51 19.72 -8.76
CA ALA A 141 -14.30 20.54 -8.86
C ALA A 141 -14.68 22.01 -8.62
N SER A 142 -14.30 22.56 -7.47
CA SER A 142 -13.90 23.97 -7.31
C SER A 142 -13.61 24.29 -5.84
N ALA A 143 -12.36 24.52 -5.50
CA ALA A 143 -12.01 25.49 -4.46
C ALA A 143 -10.60 26.02 -4.73
N SER A 144 -10.54 27.17 -5.33
CA SER A 144 -9.40 28.05 -5.37
C SER A 144 -9.06 28.54 -3.95
N SER A 145 -7.76 28.73 -3.73
CA SER A 145 -7.11 29.34 -2.56
C SER A 145 -7.94 30.43 -1.85
N ALA A 146 -8.26 30.20 -0.57
CA ALA A 146 -8.50 31.26 0.40
C ALA A 146 -8.13 30.78 1.81
N SER A 147 -7.20 31.49 2.42
CA SER A 147 -6.88 31.41 3.84
C SER A 147 -8.08 31.88 4.67
N GLY A 148 -8.63 31.03 5.52
CA GLY A 148 -9.73 31.42 6.40
C GLY A 148 -10.19 30.25 7.26
N GLY A 149 -10.35 30.51 8.52
CA GLY A 149 -10.58 29.65 9.66
C GLY A 149 -11.56 28.49 9.44
N ILE A 150 -11.26 27.40 10.11
CA ILE A 150 -12.06 26.17 10.12
C ILE A 150 -13.36 26.42 10.88
N SER A 151 -14.44 26.58 10.16
CA SER A 151 -15.79 26.47 10.71
C SER A 151 -16.28 25.04 10.48
N ALA A 152 -16.70 24.38 11.54
CA ALA A 152 -17.25 23.03 11.49
C ALA A 152 -18.56 23.05 10.70
N ALA A 153 -18.50 22.74 9.42
CA ALA A 153 -19.67 22.47 8.61
C ALA A 153 -20.02 20.98 8.70
N THR A 154 -21.17 20.70 9.30
CA THR A 154 -21.78 19.37 9.37
C THR A 154 -22.04 18.85 7.96
N VAL A 155 -21.20 17.98 7.45
CA VAL A 155 -21.49 17.21 6.23
C VAL A 155 -22.45 16.09 6.61
N ARG A 156 -23.75 16.34 6.45
CA ARG A 156 -24.77 15.29 6.41
C ARG A 156 -24.87 14.76 4.99
N GLY A 157 -23.96 13.85 4.66
CA GLY A 157 -24.06 12.97 3.52
C GLY A 157 -24.07 11.55 4.04
N THR A 158 -25.24 10.91 4.11
CA THR A 158 -25.34 9.46 4.37
C THR A 158 -24.80 8.74 3.15
N VAL A 159 -23.49 8.42 3.18
CA VAL A 159 -22.93 7.41 2.28
C VAL A 159 -23.38 6.07 2.87
N SER A 160 -24.45 5.50 2.35
CA SER A 160 -24.80 4.11 2.60
C SER A 160 -23.78 3.24 1.88
N VAL A 161 -22.66 2.99 2.53
CA VAL A 161 -21.78 1.89 2.16
C VAL A 161 -22.47 0.63 2.68
N THR A 162 -23.22 -0.04 1.82
CA THR A 162 -23.60 -1.42 2.04
C THR A 162 -22.33 -2.25 1.93
N ALA A 163 -21.53 -2.24 3.00
CA ALA A 163 -20.48 -3.20 3.20
C ALA A 163 -21.17 -4.56 3.39
N GLN A 164 -21.17 -5.38 2.34
CA GLN A 164 -21.36 -6.80 2.54
C GLN A 164 -20.20 -7.24 3.44
N HIS A 165 -20.53 -7.72 4.62
CA HIS A 165 -19.62 -8.12 5.69
C HIS A 165 -18.81 -9.33 5.26
N ALA A 166 -17.67 -9.08 4.67
CA ALA A 166 -16.57 -10.01 4.68
C ALA A 166 -15.73 -9.65 5.92
N GLY A 167 -15.57 -10.58 6.84
CA GLY A 167 -14.97 -10.36 8.16
C GLY A 167 -13.54 -9.77 8.10
N ALA A 168 -13.02 -9.29 9.23
CA ALA A 168 -11.73 -8.59 9.36
C ALA A 168 -10.53 -9.27 8.65
N ARG A 169 -10.58 -10.58 8.44
CA ARG A 169 -9.58 -11.33 7.69
C ARG A 169 -9.46 -10.86 6.25
N HIS A 170 -10.56 -10.56 5.57
CA HIS A 170 -10.55 -10.11 4.17
C HIS A 170 -9.94 -8.72 3.94
N MET A 171 -9.81 -7.89 4.99
CA MET A 171 -9.13 -6.58 4.87
C MET A 171 -7.60 -6.71 4.81
N LEU A 172 -7.05 -7.80 5.33
CA LEU A 172 -5.61 -8.05 5.38
C LEU A 172 -5.13 -9.07 4.34
N ASP A 173 -6.05 -9.76 3.67
CA ASP A 173 -5.73 -10.73 2.63
C ASP A 173 -5.22 -10.02 1.37
N TRP A 174 -4.22 -10.59 0.72
CA TRP A 174 -3.73 -10.09 -0.54
C TRP A 174 -4.76 -10.28 -1.65
N ARG A 175 -4.79 -9.39 -2.60
CA ARG A 175 -5.74 -9.43 -3.72
C ARG A 175 -5.00 -9.77 -5.01
N VAL A 176 -5.34 -10.90 -5.62
CA VAL A 176 -4.89 -11.23 -6.98
C VAL A 176 -5.86 -10.59 -7.97
N ASN A 177 -5.43 -9.49 -8.59
CA ASN A 177 -6.27 -8.71 -9.51
C ASN A 177 -6.19 -9.21 -10.96
N GLN A 178 -5.08 -9.85 -11.33
CA GLN A 178 -4.89 -10.50 -12.62
C GLN A 178 -4.17 -11.81 -12.39
N THR A 179 -4.62 -12.87 -13.06
CA THR A 179 -3.96 -14.17 -13.05
C THR A 179 -3.19 -14.38 -14.36
N GLY A 180 -1.95 -14.80 -14.26
CA GLY A 180 -1.07 -15.09 -15.38
C GLY A 180 -0.16 -16.28 -15.06
N SER A 181 0.96 -16.37 -15.77
CA SER A 181 1.97 -17.42 -15.58
C SER A 181 3.38 -16.84 -15.75
N HIS A 182 4.36 -17.58 -15.29
CA HIS A 182 5.81 -17.27 -15.35
C HIS A 182 6.27 -16.08 -14.51
N VAL A 183 5.52 -14.98 -14.48
CA VAL A 183 5.83 -13.77 -13.73
C VAL A 183 4.68 -13.38 -12.82
N ALA A 184 4.96 -13.13 -11.55
CA ALA A 184 4.04 -12.47 -10.63
C ALA A 184 4.62 -11.11 -10.23
N ILE A 185 3.83 -10.06 -10.30
CA ILE A 185 4.22 -8.69 -9.94
C ILE A 185 3.36 -8.25 -8.76
N ILE A 186 4.02 -7.93 -7.65
CA ILE A 186 3.38 -7.50 -6.41
C ILE A 186 3.69 -6.02 -6.20
N GLY A 187 2.69 -5.17 -6.36
CA GLY A 187 2.83 -3.72 -6.23
C GLY A 187 2.33 -3.24 -4.88
N LEU A 188 3.21 -2.68 -4.05
CA LEU A 188 2.88 -2.17 -2.72
C LEU A 188 2.39 -0.72 -2.78
N GLY A 189 1.13 -0.49 -2.42
CA GLY A 189 0.57 0.86 -2.28
C GLY A 189 0.80 1.72 -3.52
N ASN A 190 1.53 2.83 -3.39
CA ASN A 190 1.79 3.77 -4.49
C ASN A 190 2.54 3.16 -5.69
N ALA A 191 3.21 2.03 -5.52
CA ALA A 191 3.88 1.32 -6.61
C ALA A 191 2.93 0.35 -7.37
N TYR A 192 1.68 0.20 -6.94
CA TYR A 192 0.71 -0.69 -7.59
C TYR A 192 0.39 -0.29 -9.05
N PRO A 193 0.18 1.00 -9.40
CA PRO A 193 0.00 1.39 -10.80
C PRO A 193 1.17 0.99 -11.71
N LEU A 194 2.41 1.03 -11.20
CA LEU A 194 3.58 0.56 -11.93
C LEU A 194 3.50 -0.94 -12.20
N ALA A 195 2.98 -1.74 -11.26
CA ALA A 195 2.77 -3.18 -11.45
C ALA A 195 1.77 -3.46 -12.58
N GLU A 196 0.65 -2.73 -12.62
CA GLU A 196 -0.35 -2.86 -13.70
C GLU A 196 0.22 -2.46 -15.06
N GLN A 197 0.93 -1.33 -15.12
CA GLN A 197 1.55 -0.84 -16.36
C GLN A 197 2.64 -1.79 -16.87
N THR A 198 3.47 -2.32 -15.98
CA THR A 198 4.50 -3.32 -16.33
C THR A 198 3.86 -4.60 -16.85
N ALA A 199 2.78 -5.08 -16.22
CA ALA A 199 2.07 -6.25 -16.69
C ALA A 199 1.45 -6.05 -18.09
N ALA A 200 0.92 -4.86 -18.37
CA ALA A 200 0.44 -4.49 -19.69
C ALA A 200 1.57 -4.49 -20.73
N ALA A 201 2.70 -3.85 -20.44
CA ALA A 201 3.87 -3.83 -21.33
C ALA A 201 4.42 -5.23 -21.61
N LEU A 202 4.49 -6.11 -20.60
CA LEU A 202 4.89 -7.52 -20.78
C LEU A 202 3.93 -8.26 -21.71
N SER A 203 2.63 -8.00 -21.58
CA SER A 203 1.63 -8.62 -22.46
C SER A 203 1.75 -8.11 -23.90
N ASP A 204 1.86 -6.79 -24.08
CA ASP A 204 1.82 -6.17 -25.41
C ASP A 204 3.12 -6.40 -26.20
N ASP A 205 4.28 -6.31 -25.55
CA ASP A 205 5.57 -6.35 -26.21
C ASP A 205 6.17 -7.76 -26.26
N TYR A 206 5.85 -8.62 -25.28
CA TYR A 206 6.49 -9.93 -25.09
C TYR A 206 5.50 -11.10 -25.08
N GLY A 207 4.19 -10.85 -25.09
CA GLY A 207 3.16 -11.89 -25.00
C GLY A 207 3.12 -12.62 -23.66
N ILE A 208 3.66 -12.01 -22.60
CA ILE A 208 3.72 -12.58 -21.26
C ILE A 208 2.55 -12.04 -20.43
N THR A 209 1.59 -12.88 -20.08
CA THR A 209 0.52 -12.51 -19.15
C THR A 209 1.01 -12.72 -17.72
N ALA A 210 1.32 -11.64 -17.02
CA ALA A 210 1.77 -11.68 -15.63
C ALA A 210 0.60 -11.79 -14.64
N THR A 211 0.84 -12.42 -13.49
CA THR A 211 -0.05 -12.29 -12.33
C THR A 211 0.20 -10.95 -11.64
N VAL A 212 -0.86 -10.17 -11.34
CA VAL A 212 -0.74 -8.88 -10.64
C VAL A 212 -1.42 -8.95 -9.29
N ILE A 213 -0.70 -8.58 -8.25
CA ILE A 213 -1.10 -8.73 -6.86
C ILE A 213 -1.01 -7.40 -6.12
N ASP A 214 -2.08 -7.07 -5.39
CA ASP A 214 -2.16 -5.98 -4.42
C ASP A 214 -2.10 -6.57 -3.00
N PRO A 215 -1.01 -6.36 -2.25
CA PRO A 215 -0.87 -6.91 -0.89
C PRO A 215 -1.73 -6.17 0.15
N ARG A 216 -2.22 -4.96 -0.14
CA ARG A 216 -3.11 -4.14 0.70
C ARG A 216 -2.53 -3.73 2.06
N GLN A 217 -1.60 -4.47 2.60
CA GLN A 217 -0.91 -4.24 3.86
C GLN A 217 0.55 -4.74 3.79
N CYS A 218 1.41 -4.23 4.65
CA CYS A 218 2.84 -4.57 4.63
C CYS A 218 3.39 -5.12 5.95
N THR A 219 2.54 -5.37 6.94
CA THR A 219 2.95 -5.90 8.25
C THR A 219 3.15 -7.40 8.27
N SER A 220 2.39 -8.14 7.46
CA SER A 220 2.51 -9.58 7.32
C SER A 220 2.55 -10.00 5.86
N LEU A 221 3.03 -11.21 5.60
CA LEU A 221 2.97 -11.85 4.29
C LEU A 221 1.77 -12.80 4.24
N ASP A 222 1.14 -12.89 3.07
CA ASP A 222 0.13 -13.89 2.77
C ASP A 222 0.82 -15.15 2.27
N SER A 223 1.02 -16.12 3.18
CA SER A 223 1.70 -17.37 2.86
C SER A 223 0.97 -18.20 1.82
N ASP A 224 -0.38 -18.16 1.82
CA ASP A 224 -1.17 -18.97 0.90
C ASP A 224 -1.01 -18.46 -0.54
N VAL A 225 -1.00 -17.14 -0.72
CA VAL A 225 -0.71 -16.52 -2.02
C VAL A 225 0.73 -16.82 -2.43
N LEU A 226 1.74 -16.62 -1.55
CA LEU A 226 3.14 -16.88 -1.89
C LEU A 226 3.40 -18.36 -2.25
N GLU A 227 2.80 -19.29 -1.52
CA GLU A 227 2.91 -20.72 -1.86
C GLU A 227 2.25 -21.03 -3.22
N SER A 228 1.10 -20.42 -3.53
CA SER A 228 0.44 -20.62 -4.81
C SER A 228 1.26 -20.15 -6.02
N LEU A 229 2.17 -19.19 -5.82
CA LEU A 229 3.05 -18.69 -6.88
C LEU A 229 4.19 -19.66 -7.23
N ARG A 230 4.49 -20.65 -6.39
CA ARG A 230 5.51 -21.67 -6.72
C ARG A 230 5.13 -22.49 -7.94
N ASP A 231 3.82 -22.72 -8.10
CA ASP A 231 3.29 -23.46 -9.22
C ASP A 231 3.06 -22.52 -10.41
N GLY A 232 3.95 -22.61 -11.40
CA GLY A 232 3.80 -21.88 -12.65
C GLY A 232 4.45 -20.50 -12.73
N HIS A 233 5.07 -19.98 -11.66
CA HIS A 233 5.82 -18.72 -11.71
C HIS A 233 7.32 -18.96 -11.52
N GLN A 234 8.10 -18.44 -12.46
CA GLN A 234 9.57 -18.50 -12.42
C GLN A 234 10.14 -17.29 -11.69
N GLN A 235 9.41 -16.17 -11.73
CA GLN A 235 9.82 -14.89 -11.13
C GLN A 235 8.70 -14.30 -10.29
N VAL A 236 9.09 -13.73 -9.15
CA VAL A 236 8.25 -12.86 -8.31
C VAL A 236 8.91 -11.51 -8.22
N ILE A 237 8.22 -10.49 -8.66
CA ILE A 237 8.69 -9.10 -8.69
C ILE A 237 7.98 -8.36 -7.57
N THR A 238 8.71 -7.66 -6.72
CA THR A 238 8.14 -6.75 -5.74
C THR A 238 8.47 -5.31 -6.10
N LEU A 239 7.46 -4.45 -6.07
CA LEU A 239 7.59 -3.03 -6.33
C LEU A 239 7.16 -2.25 -5.09
N GLU A 240 8.03 -1.43 -4.56
CA GLU A 240 7.73 -0.50 -3.46
C GLU A 240 8.35 0.87 -3.73
N ASP A 241 7.66 1.93 -3.34
CA ASP A 241 8.15 3.30 -3.42
C ASP A 241 8.91 3.72 -2.15
N GLY A 242 9.33 2.75 -1.37
CA GLY A 242 10.11 2.90 -0.14
C GLY A 242 11.55 2.46 -0.29
N GLN A 243 12.31 2.64 0.79
CA GLN A 243 13.67 2.16 0.91
C GLN A 243 13.70 0.63 0.83
N LEU A 244 14.50 0.10 -0.11
CA LEU A 244 14.59 -1.34 -0.37
C LEU A 244 15.27 -2.09 0.79
N GLU A 245 16.40 -1.55 1.30
CA GLU A 245 17.13 -2.16 2.43
C GLU A 245 16.28 -2.13 3.71
N GLY A 246 15.92 -3.31 4.21
CA GLY A 246 14.98 -3.47 5.32
C GLY A 246 13.51 -3.23 4.93
N GLY A 247 13.22 -3.07 3.65
CA GLY A 247 11.91 -2.82 3.10
C GLY A 247 11.00 -4.06 3.05
N TRP A 248 9.87 -3.90 2.43
CA TRP A 248 8.87 -4.97 2.36
C TRP A 248 9.26 -6.08 1.37
N GLY A 249 9.85 -5.73 0.23
CA GLY A 249 10.28 -6.70 -0.78
C GLY A 249 11.31 -7.70 -0.24
N GLU A 250 12.20 -7.27 0.65
CA GLU A 250 13.15 -8.17 1.30
C GLU A 250 12.47 -9.24 2.16
N LYS A 251 11.27 -8.95 2.73
CA LYS A 251 10.50 -9.96 3.48
C LYS A 251 10.01 -11.08 2.56
N VAL A 252 9.61 -10.74 1.34
CA VAL A 252 9.20 -11.74 0.31
C VAL A 252 10.40 -12.60 -0.10
N THR A 253 11.56 -11.98 -0.33
CA THR A 253 12.81 -12.71 -0.61
C THR A 253 13.17 -13.66 0.54
N ALA A 254 13.12 -13.17 1.78
CA ALA A 254 13.41 -13.97 2.97
C ALA A 254 12.41 -15.11 3.15
N TYR A 255 11.13 -14.90 2.78
CA TYR A 255 10.13 -15.96 2.81
C TYR A 255 10.56 -17.15 1.94
N TYR A 256 10.84 -16.93 0.66
CA TYR A 256 11.25 -18.01 -0.25
C TYR A 256 12.61 -18.61 0.11
N ALA A 257 13.55 -17.80 0.63
CA ALA A 257 14.85 -18.28 1.06
C ALA A 257 14.78 -19.22 2.28
N ASN A 258 13.81 -18.99 3.18
CA ASN A 258 13.67 -19.76 4.43
C ASN A 258 12.64 -20.91 4.36
N HIS A 259 11.77 -20.93 3.34
CA HIS A 259 10.76 -21.98 3.17
C HIS A 259 11.14 -22.87 1.99
N HIS A 260 11.82 -23.97 2.29
CA HIS A 260 12.20 -24.97 1.30
C HIS A 260 11.00 -25.84 0.92
N VAL A 261 10.93 -26.20 -0.36
CA VAL A 261 9.93 -27.12 -0.87
C VAL A 261 10.44 -28.54 -0.77
N SER A 262 9.67 -29.40 -0.11
CA SER A 262 10.07 -30.81 0.13
C SER A 262 9.87 -31.72 -1.11
N ASP A 263 9.16 -31.26 -2.13
CA ASP A 263 8.80 -32.04 -3.32
C ASP A 263 9.76 -31.89 -4.52
N GLY A 264 10.85 -31.10 -4.35
CA GLY A 264 11.83 -30.85 -5.40
C GLY A 264 11.47 -29.71 -6.36
N SER A 265 10.34 -28.99 -6.16
CA SER A 265 10.03 -27.79 -6.90
C SER A 265 11.04 -26.66 -6.55
N ARG A 266 11.18 -25.69 -7.44
CA ARG A 266 12.10 -24.57 -7.23
C ARG A 266 11.33 -23.36 -6.73
N ASN A 267 11.96 -22.61 -5.82
CA ASN A 267 11.46 -21.27 -5.49
C ASN A 267 11.55 -20.36 -6.73
N PRO A 268 10.58 -19.49 -6.92
CA PRO A 268 10.68 -18.43 -7.92
C PRO A 268 11.89 -17.54 -7.63
N HIS A 269 12.48 -16.98 -8.67
CA HIS A 269 13.51 -15.95 -8.53
C HIS A 269 12.83 -14.64 -8.10
N VAL A 270 13.23 -14.07 -6.98
CA VAL A 270 12.66 -12.82 -6.47
C VAL A 270 13.50 -11.63 -6.91
N LEU A 271 12.89 -10.65 -7.57
CA LEU A 271 13.49 -9.36 -7.89
C LEU A 271 12.76 -8.26 -7.12
N ASN A 272 13.48 -7.51 -6.31
CA ASN A 272 12.93 -6.42 -5.52
C ASN A 272 13.31 -5.07 -6.13
N PHE A 273 12.34 -4.18 -6.29
CA PHE A 273 12.52 -2.82 -6.77
C PHE A 273 12.06 -1.84 -5.69
N GLY A 274 12.89 -0.88 -5.39
CA GLY A 274 12.65 0.16 -4.38
C GLY A 274 13.80 1.16 -4.35
N ALA A 275 13.70 2.16 -3.47
CA ALA A 275 14.69 3.21 -3.36
C ALA A 275 15.98 2.75 -2.68
N ALA A 276 17.10 3.35 -3.06
CA ALA A 276 18.34 3.20 -2.30
C ALA A 276 18.22 3.89 -0.93
N LYS A 277 19.02 3.41 0.02
CA LYS A 277 19.13 3.98 1.38
C LYS A 277 19.99 5.23 1.34
N GLU A 278 19.40 6.32 0.92
CA GLU A 278 20.07 7.63 0.81
C GLU A 278 19.12 8.80 1.10
N PHE A 279 19.67 9.96 1.32
CA PHE A 279 18.92 11.19 1.37
C PHE A 279 18.88 11.85 -0.01
N THR A 280 17.68 12.15 -0.51
CA THR A 280 17.44 12.66 -1.86
C THR A 280 16.84 14.08 -1.79
N ASP A 281 17.65 15.05 -1.42
CA ASP A 281 17.17 16.42 -1.20
C ASP A 281 16.65 17.07 -2.49
N ARG A 282 15.33 17.28 -2.56
CA ARG A 282 14.64 18.02 -3.64
C ARG A 282 14.92 17.54 -5.06
N VAL A 283 15.16 16.25 -5.22
CA VAL A 283 15.23 15.63 -6.53
C VAL A 283 13.80 15.34 -7.02
N PRO A 284 13.44 15.73 -8.26
CA PRO A 284 12.11 15.42 -8.81
C PRO A 284 11.79 13.93 -8.76
N LEU A 285 10.53 13.59 -8.42
CA LEU A 285 10.11 12.19 -8.26
C LEU A 285 10.35 11.34 -9.51
N GLY A 286 10.13 11.90 -10.71
CA GLY A 286 10.42 11.21 -11.98
C GLY A 286 11.89 10.82 -12.11
N GLU A 287 12.82 11.73 -11.75
CA GLU A 287 14.26 11.46 -11.75
C GLU A 287 14.64 10.40 -10.70
N LEU A 288 13.97 10.40 -9.53
CA LEU A 288 14.17 9.35 -8.52
C LEU A 288 13.68 7.99 -9.03
N ASN A 289 12.53 7.95 -9.68
CA ASN A 289 12.00 6.71 -10.25
C ASN A 289 12.95 6.15 -11.31
N GLU A 290 13.48 6.98 -12.21
CA GLU A 290 14.49 6.56 -13.18
C GLU A 290 15.78 6.07 -12.51
N ARG A 291 16.27 6.79 -11.48
CA ARG A 291 17.48 6.44 -10.72
C ARG A 291 17.38 5.09 -10.03
N TYR A 292 16.21 4.76 -9.50
CA TYR A 292 16.00 3.53 -8.74
C TYR A 292 15.39 2.38 -9.56
N GLY A 293 15.25 2.55 -10.86
CA GLY A 293 14.71 1.51 -11.72
C GLY A 293 13.20 1.30 -11.57
N LEU A 294 12.48 2.32 -11.10
CA LEU A 294 11.04 2.29 -10.86
C LEU A 294 10.26 2.88 -12.06
N THR A 295 10.66 2.53 -13.27
CA THR A 295 9.92 2.83 -14.51
C THR A 295 9.45 1.55 -15.20
N VAL A 296 8.42 1.65 -16.02
CA VAL A 296 7.88 0.49 -16.75
C VAL A 296 8.96 -0.18 -17.59
N GLU A 297 9.74 0.62 -18.31
CA GLU A 297 10.80 0.15 -19.21
C GLU A 297 11.87 -0.62 -18.44
N GLN A 298 12.35 -0.05 -17.32
CA GLN A 298 13.44 -0.65 -16.54
C GLN A 298 13.00 -1.94 -15.86
N VAL A 299 11.78 -1.96 -15.29
CA VAL A 299 11.23 -3.16 -14.65
C VAL A 299 10.98 -4.25 -15.70
N THR A 300 10.38 -3.91 -16.85
CA THR A 300 10.14 -4.84 -17.95
C THR A 300 11.46 -5.43 -18.48
N GLU A 301 12.47 -4.58 -18.69
CA GLU A 301 13.80 -5.03 -19.14
C GLU A 301 14.45 -5.98 -18.13
N ALA A 302 14.39 -5.68 -16.83
CA ALA A 302 14.95 -6.54 -15.80
C ALA A 302 14.25 -7.91 -15.75
N ILE A 303 12.93 -7.94 -15.89
CA ILE A 303 12.15 -9.19 -15.95
C ILE A 303 12.56 -10.02 -17.16
N THR A 304 12.61 -9.40 -18.34
CA THR A 304 12.87 -10.12 -19.60
C THR A 304 14.30 -10.62 -19.75
N ARG A 305 15.27 -10.00 -19.10
CA ARG A 305 16.66 -10.51 -19.06
C ARG A 305 16.82 -11.85 -18.32
N CYS A 306 15.86 -12.23 -17.52
CA CYS A 306 15.88 -13.46 -16.74
C CYS A 306 15.15 -14.65 -17.44
N PHE A 307 14.63 -14.44 -18.65
CA PHE A 307 14.09 -15.46 -19.54
C PHE A 307 15.14 -15.87 -20.60
#